data_3d0acfebf055f7e54a415df9ede981e0
#
_entry.id   3d0acfebf055f7e54a415df9ede981e0
#
_cell.length_a   1.000
_cell.length_b   1.000
_cell.length_c   1.000
_cell.angle_alpha   90.00
_cell.angle_beta   90.00
_cell.angle_gamma   90.00
#
_symmetry.space_group_name_H-M   'P 1'
#
loop_
_entity.id
_entity.type
_entity.pdbx_description
1 polymer ?
#
loop_
_entity_poly.entity_id
_entity_poly.type
_entity_poly.pdbx_seq_one_letter_code
_entity_poly.pdbx_strand_id
1 'polypeptide(L)'
;VAYALGATRLQMVRRVVLPQSVGGILTGGILAVSRGAGEVAPILFTGAAYFLPYLPKKLNDQFMELGYHIYVMTTQSPDVEKTKPILYATVFVLLALTFGLNFAAIWVRARIRRKLRLAK
;
A
#
# COMPACT_ATOMS: atom_id res chain seq x y z
N VAL A 1 34.90 6.19 -3.17
CA VAL A 1 35.32 7.60 -3.19
C VAL A 1 35.14 8.25 -1.83
N ALA A 2 33.94 8.26 -1.21
CA ALA A 2 33.68 8.95 0.06
C ALA A 2 34.57 8.45 1.24
N TYR A 3 34.82 7.14 1.32
CA TYR A 3 35.75 6.57 2.30
C TYR A 3 37.19 6.99 2.07
N ALA A 4 37.61 7.08 0.82
CA ALA A 4 38.96 7.54 0.47
C ALA A 4 39.22 9.00 0.86
N LEU A 5 38.16 9.79 1.03
CA LEU A 5 38.18 11.17 1.49
C LEU A 5 38.01 11.30 3.03
N GLY A 6 38.10 10.18 3.78
CA GLY A 6 38.03 10.19 5.25
C GLY A 6 36.64 10.26 5.85
N ALA A 7 35.58 10.02 5.06
CA ALA A 7 34.21 10.04 5.58
C ALA A 7 33.95 8.85 6.53
N THR A 8 33.28 9.12 7.65
CA THR A 8 32.79 8.07 8.57
C THR A 8 31.64 7.29 7.92
N ARG A 9 31.36 6.06 8.41
CA ARG A 9 30.25 5.23 7.91
C ARG A 9 28.89 5.98 7.96
N LEU A 10 28.65 6.69 9.04
CA LEU A 10 27.41 7.45 9.23
C LEU A 10 27.31 8.62 8.24
N GLN A 11 28.40 9.33 8.02
CA GLN A 11 28.45 10.43 7.05
C GLN A 11 28.23 9.91 5.62
N MET A 12 28.84 8.79 5.26
CA MET A 12 28.62 8.16 3.96
C MET A 12 27.15 7.77 3.75
N VAL A 13 26.54 7.12 4.73
CA VAL A 13 25.13 6.71 4.63
C VAL A 13 24.20 7.94 4.50
N ARG A 14 24.35 8.93 5.39
CA ARG A 14 23.44 10.08 5.44
C ARG A 14 23.63 11.07 4.29
N ARG A 15 24.87 11.31 3.87
CA ARG A 15 25.19 12.36 2.88
C ARG A 15 25.32 11.86 1.44
N VAL A 16 25.59 10.56 1.26
CA VAL A 16 25.82 9.99 -0.08
C VAL A 16 24.76 8.93 -0.41
N VAL A 17 24.65 7.86 0.40
CA VAL A 17 23.83 6.71 0.05
C VAL A 17 22.34 7.05 0.11
N LEU A 18 21.86 7.61 1.23
CA LEU A 18 20.46 7.95 1.40
C LEU A 18 19.92 8.91 0.33
N PRO A 19 20.55 10.04 0.03
CA PRO A 19 20.05 10.94 -1.01
C PRO A 19 20.04 10.31 -2.41
N GLN A 20 21.02 9.45 -2.73
CA GLN A 20 21.04 8.76 -4.01
C GLN A 20 20.03 7.62 -4.10
N SER A 21 19.70 6.99 -2.96
CA SER A 21 18.75 5.86 -2.88
C SER A 21 17.28 6.27 -2.79
N VAL A 22 16.96 7.56 -2.61
CA VAL A 22 15.57 8.04 -2.44
C VAL A 22 14.64 7.52 -3.54
N GLY A 23 15.09 7.49 -4.80
CA GLY A 23 14.31 6.97 -5.91
C GLY A 23 13.96 5.48 -5.78
N GLY A 24 14.88 4.67 -5.26
CA GLY A 24 14.67 3.24 -4.97
C GLY A 24 13.75 3.02 -3.77
N ILE A 25 13.98 3.76 -2.69
CA ILE A 25 13.16 3.70 -1.47
C ILE A 25 11.71 4.03 -1.78
N LEU A 26 11.45 5.10 -2.53
CA LEU A 26 10.11 5.47 -2.97
C LEU A 26 9.46 4.39 -3.83
N THR A 27 10.21 3.77 -4.73
CA THR A 27 9.69 2.67 -5.55
C THR A 27 9.33 1.46 -4.70
N GLY A 28 10.19 1.07 -3.76
CA GLY A 28 9.93 -0.01 -2.82
C GLY A 28 8.69 0.26 -1.96
N GLY A 29 8.54 1.48 -1.44
CA GLY A 29 7.36 1.91 -0.68
C GLY A 29 6.07 1.83 -1.50
N ILE A 30 6.09 2.28 -2.75
CA ILE A 30 4.94 2.18 -3.66
C ILE A 30 4.53 0.73 -3.87
N LEU A 31 5.50 -0.14 -4.18
CA LEU A 31 5.24 -1.56 -4.40
C LEU A 31 4.72 -2.24 -3.14
N ALA A 32 5.24 -1.88 -1.96
CA ALA A 32 4.79 -2.42 -0.69
C ALA A 32 3.33 -2.06 -0.39
N VAL A 33 2.95 -0.78 -0.55
CA VAL A 33 1.57 -0.32 -0.35
C VAL A 33 0.62 -0.96 -1.36
N SER A 34 1.01 -0.99 -2.63
CA SER A 34 0.23 -1.58 -3.71
C SER A 34 -0.04 -3.07 -3.50
N ARG A 35 0.96 -3.79 -3.00
CA ARG A 35 0.85 -5.21 -2.67
C ARG A 35 0.01 -5.42 -1.41
N GLY A 36 0.28 -4.68 -0.33
CA GLY A 36 -0.45 -4.80 0.92
C GLY A 36 -1.96 -4.52 0.80
N ALA A 37 -2.35 -3.62 -0.11
CA ALA A 37 -3.76 -3.32 -0.36
C ALA A 37 -4.57 -4.48 -0.99
N GLY A 38 -3.89 -5.49 -1.55
CA GLY A 38 -4.54 -6.66 -2.17
C GLY A 38 -4.31 -7.99 -1.43
N GLU A 39 -3.59 -7.98 -0.29
CA GLU A 39 -3.29 -9.21 0.44
C GLU A 39 -4.43 -9.59 1.40
N VAL A 40 -5.18 -10.64 1.07
CA VAL A 40 -6.30 -11.17 1.88
C VAL A 40 -5.84 -12.19 2.91
N ALA A 41 -4.92 -13.08 2.56
CA ALA A 41 -4.58 -14.25 3.37
C ALA A 41 -4.03 -13.92 4.78
N PRO A 42 -3.06 -13.02 4.98
CA PRO A 42 -2.59 -12.68 6.32
C PRO A 42 -3.66 -11.96 7.15
N ILE A 43 -4.49 -11.15 6.51
CA ILE A 43 -5.53 -10.35 7.17
C ILE A 43 -6.64 -11.23 7.71
N LEU A 44 -6.98 -12.30 6.99
CA LEU A 44 -7.99 -13.29 7.38
C LEU A 44 -7.69 -13.94 8.73
N PHE A 45 -6.41 -14.13 9.07
CA PHE A 45 -5.99 -14.74 10.32
C PHE A 45 -5.74 -13.76 11.46
N THR A 46 -5.78 -12.46 11.21
CA THR A 46 -5.40 -11.46 12.22
C THR A 46 -6.58 -10.71 12.83
N GLY A 47 -7.31 -9.96 12.08
CA GLY A 47 -8.30 -9.05 12.68
C GLY A 47 -9.42 -8.65 11.74
N ALA A 48 -9.54 -9.31 10.60
CA ALA A 48 -10.62 -9.00 9.67
C ALA A 48 -11.97 -9.50 10.17
N ALA A 49 -12.96 -8.61 10.17
CA ALA A 49 -14.35 -8.96 10.42
C ALA A 49 -15.14 -8.96 9.11
N TYR A 50 -16.08 -9.89 9.01
CA TYR A 50 -16.99 -9.96 7.88
C TYR A 50 -17.89 -8.73 7.77
N PHE A 51 -18.41 -8.29 8.91
CA PHE A 51 -19.28 -7.13 9.00
C PHE A 51 -19.05 -6.39 10.31
N LEU A 52 -18.86 -5.07 10.23
CA LEU A 52 -18.78 -4.18 11.38
C LEU A 52 -19.66 -2.96 11.11
N PRO A 53 -20.63 -2.67 12.01
CA PRO A 53 -21.50 -1.51 11.87
C PRO A 53 -20.82 -0.21 12.32
N TYR A 54 -19.58 -0.27 12.79
CA TYR A 54 -18.80 0.87 13.29
C TYR A 54 -17.37 0.85 12.76
N LEU A 55 -16.74 2.01 12.74
CA LEU A 55 -15.31 2.14 12.37
C LEU A 55 -14.42 1.78 13.57
N PRO A 56 -13.29 1.12 13.36
CA PRO A 56 -12.33 0.83 14.41
C PRO A 56 -11.81 2.12 15.06
N LYS A 57 -11.78 2.15 16.39
CA LYS A 57 -11.31 3.29 17.19
C LYS A 57 -9.99 3.02 17.89
N LYS A 58 -9.64 1.76 18.07
CA LYS A 58 -8.40 1.30 18.73
C LYS A 58 -7.60 0.39 17.81
N LEU A 59 -6.30 0.29 18.02
CA LEU A 59 -5.41 -0.57 17.25
C LEU A 59 -5.74 -2.07 17.38
N ASN A 60 -6.43 -2.46 18.45
CA ASN A 60 -6.83 -3.86 18.69
C ASN A 60 -8.27 -4.15 18.23
N ASP A 61 -8.96 -3.16 17.64
CA ASP A 61 -10.31 -3.39 17.13
C ASP A 61 -10.26 -4.16 15.82
N GLN A 62 -11.28 -4.96 15.59
CA GLN A 62 -11.49 -5.61 14.30
C GLN A 62 -11.76 -4.55 13.22
N PHE A 63 -11.40 -4.85 11.99
CA PHE A 63 -11.63 -3.97 10.85
C PHE A 63 -12.15 -4.76 9.65
N MET A 64 -12.86 -4.07 8.76
CA MET A 64 -13.29 -4.64 7.49
C MET A 64 -12.24 -4.34 6.43
N GLU A 65 -11.93 -5.35 5.62
CA GLU A 65 -11.02 -5.25 4.50
C GLU A 65 -11.77 -5.68 3.22
N LEU A 66 -11.60 -4.91 2.13
CA LEU A 66 -12.37 -5.10 0.89
C LEU A 66 -12.08 -6.44 0.21
N GLY A 67 -10.84 -6.91 0.21
CA GLY A 67 -10.48 -8.19 -0.38
C GLY A 67 -11.07 -9.37 0.40
N TYR A 68 -11.06 -9.30 1.73
CA TYR A 68 -11.72 -10.29 2.58
C TYR A 68 -13.23 -10.30 2.38
N HIS A 69 -13.85 -9.12 2.25
CA HIS A 69 -15.26 -8.99 1.95
C HIS A 69 -15.65 -9.66 0.62
N ILE A 70 -14.85 -9.43 -0.43
CA ILE A 70 -15.00 -10.10 -1.73
C ILE A 70 -14.89 -11.61 -1.59
N TYR A 71 -13.87 -12.09 -0.85
CA TYR A 71 -13.66 -13.52 -0.60
C TYR A 71 -14.89 -14.17 0.06
N VAL A 72 -15.42 -13.57 1.12
CA VAL A 72 -16.57 -14.11 1.83
C VAL A 72 -17.83 -14.08 0.96
N MET A 73 -18.06 -13.00 0.21
CA MET A 73 -19.19 -12.91 -0.71
C MET A 73 -19.16 -13.94 -1.82
N THR A 74 -17.96 -14.33 -2.29
CA THR A 74 -17.83 -15.33 -3.35
C THR A 74 -17.90 -16.77 -2.85
N THR A 75 -17.44 -17.02 -1.62
CA THR A 75 -17.28 -18.38 -1.10
C THR A 75 -18.33 -18.80 -0.09
N GLN A 76 -18.90 -17.86 0.65
CA GLN A 76 -19.79 -18.13 1.80
C GLN A 76 -21.20 -17.55 1.64
N SER A 77 -21.51 -16.87 0.54
CA SER A 77 -22.85 -16.32 0.33
C SER A 77 -23.85 -17.45 0.02
N PRO A 78 -24.96 -17.52 0.74
CA PRO A 78 -26.02 -18.52 0.49
C PRO A 78 -26.78 -18.25 -0.82
N ASP A 79 -26.78 -17.02 -1.33
CA ASP A 79 -27.44 -16.61 -2.58
C ASP A 79 -26.50 -15.75 -3.41
N VAL A 80 -25.68 -16.41 -4.23
CA VAL A 80 -24.65 -15.76 -5.07
C VAL A 80 -25.31 -14.80 -6.08
N GLU A 81 -26.48 -15.10 -6.60
CA GLU A 81 -27.14 -14.26 -7.60
C GLU A 81 -27.52 -12.90 -7.04
N LYS A 82 -28.07 -12.85 -5.82
CA LYS A 82 -28.44 -11.58 -5.17
C LYS A 82 -27.25 -10.75 -4.70
N THR A 83 -26.11 -11.41 -4.42
CA THR A 83 -24.91 -10.71 -3.96
C THR A 83 -24.01 -10.21 -5.10
N LYS A 84 -24.19 -10.70 -6.34
CA LYS A 84 -23.42 -10.28 -7.51
C LYS A 84 -23.31 -8.76 -7.69
N PRO A 85 -24.38 -7.96 -7.62
CA PRO A 85 -24.25 -6.50 -7.81
C PRO A 85 -23.36 -5.84 -6.77
N ILE A 86 -23.47 -6.24 -5.52
CA ILE A 86 -22.63 -5.73 -4.42
C ILE A 86 -21.19 -6.19 -4.58
N LEU A 87 -20.98 -7.44 -4.98
CA LEU A 87 -19.66 -7.99 -5.27
C LEU A 87 -18.95 -7.20 -6.35
N TYR A 88 -19.61 -6.94 -7.50
CA TYR A 88 -19.03 -6.15 -8.58
C TYR A 88 -18.73 -4.70 -8.16
N ALA A 89 -19.62 -4.09 -7.38
CA ALA A 89 -19.38 -2.76 -6.84
C ALA A 89 -18.15 -2.73 -5.91
N THR A 90 -18.00 -3.73 -5.03
CA THR A 90 -16.86 -3.83 -4.11
C THR A 90 -15.55 -4.06 -4.86
N VAL A 91 -15.55 -4.93 -5.87
CA VAL A 91 -14.39 -5.15 -6.76
C VAL A 91 -14.01 -3.87 -7.49
N PHE A 92 -15.00 -3.15 -8.01
CA PHE A 92 -14.76 -1.87 -8.70
C PHE A 92 -14.13 -0.83 -7.76
N VAL A 93 -14.64 -0.70 -6.53
CA VAL A 93 -14.07 0.20 -5.52
C VAL A 93 -12.64 -0.18 -5.17
N LEU A 94 -12.36 -1.48 -4.97
CA LEU A 94 -11.01 -1.97 -4.68
C LEU A 94 -10.03 -1.66 -5.83
N LEU A 95 -10.44 -1.89 -7.07
CA LEU A 95 -9.64 -1.56 -8.24
C LEU A 95 -9.39 -0.05 -8.35
N ALA A 96 -10.43 0.77 -8.22
CA ALA A 96 -10.31 2.22 -8.28
C ALA A 96 -9.36 2.76 -7.19
N LEU A 97 -9.47 2.24 -5.97
CA LEU A 97 -8.60 2.60 -4.86
C LEU A 97 -7.14 2.20 -5.12
N THR A 98 -6.92 0.97 -5.58
CA THR A 98 -5.58 0.45 -5.88
C THR A 98 -4.92 1.24 -7.02
N PHE A 99 -5.65 1.49 -8.11
CA PHE A 99 -5.15 2.31 -9.21
C PHE A 99 -4.89 3.76 -8.78
N GLY A 100 -5.79 4.34 -7.97
CA GLY A 100 -5.63 5.69 -7.43
C GLY A 100 -4.38 5.82 -6.57
N LEU A 101 -4.15 4.89 -5.65
CA LEU A 101 -2.94 4.84 -4.81
C LEU A 101 -1.67 4.69 -5.65
N ASN A 102 -1.68 3.79 -6.64
CA ASN A 102 -0.54 3.60 -7.54
C ASN A 102 -0.24 4.86 -8.35
N PHE A 103 -1.28 5.49 -8.90
CA PHE A 103 -1.12 6.73 -9.67
C PHE A 103 -0.58 7.87 -8.80
N ALA A 104 -1.14 8.06 -7.60
CA ALA A 104 -0.67 9.06 -6.65
C ALA A 104 0.80 8.83 -6.28
N ALA A 105 1.19 7.58 -6.03
CA ALA A 105 2.55 7.21 -5.69
C ALA A 105 3.53 7.47 -6.85
N ILE A 106 3.16 7.14 -8.08
CA ILE A 106 3.96 7.43 -9.29
C ILE A 106 4.11 8.95 -9.47
N TRP A 107 3.04 9.70 -9.28
CA TRP A 107 3.05 11.16 -9.39
C TRP A 107 3.98 11.81 -8.34
N VAL A 108 3.87 11.39 -7.06
CA VAL A 108 4.76 11.86 -5.98
C VAL A 108 6.22 11.54 -6.32
N ARG A 109 6.51 10.32 -6.77
CA ARG A 109 7.85 9.92 -7.22
C ARG A 109 8.38 10.81 -8.34
N ALA A 110 7.56 11.08 -9.36
CA ALA A 110 7.95 11.93 -10.49
C ALA A 110 8.27 13.36 -10.02
N ARG A 111 7.45 13.90 -9.10
CA ARG A 111 7.65 15.23 -8.53
C ARG A 111 8.93 15.34 -7.70
N ILE A 112 9.24 14.35 -6.87
CA ILE A 112 10.46 14.31 -6.06
C ILE A 112 11.69 14.17 -6.96
N ARG A 113 11.66 13.32 -7.99
CA ARG A 113 12.75 13.17 -8.94
C ARG A 113 13.06 14.47 -9.69
N ARG A 114 12.04 15.22 -10.09
CA ARG A 114 12.23 16.54 -10.73
C ARG A 114 12.93 17.52 -9.81
N LYS A 115 12.52 17.60 -8.54
CA LYS A 115 13.18 18.47 -7.54
C LYS A 115 14.66 18.11 -7.32
N LEU A 116 14.97 16.82 -7.22
CA LEU A 116 16.35 16.36 -7.02
C LEU A 116 17.26 16.57 -8.26
N ARG A 117 16.69 16.62 -9.47
CA ARG A 117 17.44 16.95 -10.69
C ARG A 117 17.74 18.45 -10.82
N LEU A 118 16.88 19.31 -10.31
CA LEU A 118 17.05 20.77 -10.34
C LEU A 118 18.00 21.28 -9.25
N ALA A 119 18.32 20.44 -8.25
CA ALA A 119 19.24 20.75 -7.16
C ALA A 119 20.69 20.29 -7.43
N LYS A 120 20.98 19.79 -8.62
CA LYS A 120 22.32 19.50 -9.16
C LYS A 120 22.70 20.51 -10.23
#